data_3efa218752069a0cea30884b859c278c
#
_entry.id   3efa218752069a0cea30884b859c278c
#
_cell.length_a   1.000
_cell.length_b   1.000
_cell.length_c   1.000
_cell.angle_alpha   90.00
_cell.angle_beta   90.00
_cell.angle_gamma   90.00
#
_symmetry.space_group_name_H-M   'P 1'
#
loop_
_entity.id
_entity.type
_entity.pdbx_description
1 polymer ?
#
loop_
_entity_poly.entity_id
_entity_poly.type
_entity_poly.pdbx_seq_one_letter_code
_entity_poly.pdbx_strand_id
1 'polypeptide(L)'
;MKSVWLNLPVSNIQASKAFFKQIGFRENPMHAQADHMASFLIGENDFVLMLFPEYAFQHFTQTAISDTSKGSEVLINLDAQTRMEVDELADKVKKAGGKVFAEPSEVDGWMYAMGFADLDGHRWAMLYMEMDKMPK
;
A
#
# COMPACT_ATOMS: atom_id res chain seq x y z
N MET A 1 -8.85 -12.96 -19.62
CA MET A 1 -8.04 -12.46 -18.48
C MET A 1 -8.40 -13.22 -17.22
N LYS A 2 -7.42 -13.45 -16.34
CA LYS A 2 -7.64 -14.19 -15.08
C LYS A 2 -7.41 -13.36 -13.84
N SER A 3 -6.57 -12.35 -13.92
CA SER A 3 -6.20 -11.58 -12.74
C SER A 3 -5.72 -10.18 -13.11
N VAL A 4 -5.63 -9.36 -12.11
CA VAL A 4 -5.03 -8.04 -12.19
C VAL A 4 -3.99 -7.93 -11.08
N TRP A 5 -2.92 -7.20 -11.31
CA TRP A 5 -1.95 -6.87 -10.27
C TRP A 5 -1.49 -5.44 -10.44
N LEU A 6 -0.85 -4.91 -9.40
CA LEU A 6 -0.43 -3.52 -9.35
C LEU A 6 1.09 -3.43 -9.45
N ASN A 7 1.58 -2.58 -10.35
CA ASN A 7 3.00 -2.22 -10.41
C ASN A 7 3.17 -0.79 -9.90
N LEU A 8 4.13 -0.58 -9.02
CA LEU A 8 4.49 0.75 -8.53
C LEU A 8 5.96 1.04 -8.75
N PRO A 9 6.31 2.28 -9.14
CA PRO A 9 7.71 2.69 -9.20
C PRO A 9 8.23 3.01 -7.81
N VAL A 10 9.48 2.64 -7.53
CA VAL A 10 10.14 2.99 -6.27
C VAL A 10 11.55 3.50 -6.56
N SER A 11 12.03 4.42 -5.72
CA SER A 11 13.38 4.97 -5.85
C SER A 11 14.45 4.04 -5.30
N ASN A 12 14.10 3.19 -4.33
CA ASN A 12 15.04 2.27 -3.70
C ASN A 12 14.33 0.95 -3.38
N ILE A 13 14.63 -0.08 -4.16
CA ILE A 13 13.99 -1.39 -4.02
C ILE A 13 14.18 -1.98 -2.62
N GLN A 14 15.40 -1.95 -2.09
CA GLN A 14 15.67 -2.59 -0.80
C GLN A 14 14.97 -1.86 0.36
N ALA A 15 14.95 -0.54 0.32
CA ALA A 15 14.26 0.25 1.33
C ALA A 15 12.74 0.01 1.29
N SER A 16 12.15 0.00 0.11
CA SER A 16 10.72 -0.24 -0.05
C SER A 16 10.34 -1.67 0.31
N LYS A 17 11.18 -2.64 -0.05
CA LYS A 17 10.98 -4.03 0.34
C LYS A 17 10.94 -4.17 1.87
N ALA A 18 11.88 -3.54 2.57
CA ALA A 18 11.91 -3.55 4.03
C ALA A 18 10.66 -2.87 4.62
N PHE A 19 10.26 -1.75 4.03
CA PHE A 19 9.06 -1.01 4.47
C PHE A 19 7.81 -1.89 4.41
N PHE A 20 7.53 -2.48 3.25
CA PHE A 20 6.30 -3.27 3.07
C PHE A 20 6.29 -4.55 3.91
N LYS A 21 7.45 -5.17 4.09
CA LYS A 21 7.56 -6.31 5.02
C LYS A 21 7.25 -5.89 6.45
N GLN A 22 7.79 -4.76 6.87
CA GLN A 22 7.62 -4.26 8.24
C GLN A 22 6.18 -3.88 8.56
N ILE A 23 5.43 -3.38 7.57
CA ILE A 23 4.00 -3.08 7.78
C ILE A 23 3.10 -4.31 7.66
N GLY A 24 3.66 -5.47 7.34
CA GLY A 24 2.96 -6.73 7.41
C GLY A 24 2.57 -7.38 6.09
N PHE A 25 3.03 -6.88 4.95
CA PHE A 25 2.79 -7.54 3.67
C PHE A 25 3.70 -8.76 3.55
N ARG A 26 3.15 -9.84 2.97
CA ARG A 26 3.89 -11.08 2.77
C ARG A 26 4.72 -10.99 1.49
N GLU A 27 6.01 -11.22 1.60
CA GLU A 27 6.88 -11.26 0.42
C GLU A 27 6.50 -12.45 -0.47
N ASN A 28 6.41 -12.20 -1.79
CA ASN A 28 6.16 -13.27 -2.74
C ASN A 28 7.41 -14.15 -2.88
N PRO A 29 7.34 -15.45 -2.53
CA PRO A 29 8.52 -16.32 -2.57
C PRO A 29 9.16 -16.42 -3.97
N MET A 30 8.36 -16.27 -5.01
CA MET A 30 8.83 -16.34 -6.41
C MET A 30 9.92 -15.30 -6.70
N HIS A 31 9.88 -14.14 -6.05
CA HIS A 31 10.78 -13.02 -6.31
C HIS A 31 11.63 -12.62 -5.09
N ALA A 32 11.65 -13.44 -4.04
CA ALA A 32 12.30 -13.08 -2.78
C ALA A 32 13.78 -12.78 -2.92
N GLN A 33 14.47 -13.41 -3.89
CA GLN A 33 15.90 -13.24 -4.11
C GLN A 33 16.25 -12.23 -5.21
N ALA A 34 15.24 -11.59 -5.81
CA ALA A 34 15.47 -10.61 -6.86
C ALA A 34 16.05 -9.31 -6.28
N ASP A 35 17.03 -8.73 -6.99
CA ASP A 35 17.66 -7.47 -6.58
C ASP A 35 17.04 -6.24 -7.26
N HIS A 36 16.43 -6.45 -8.42
CA HIS A 36 15.96 -5.38 -9.31
C HIS A 36 14.45 -5.18 -9.26
N MET A 37 13.77 -5.91 -8.41
CA MET A 37 12.33 -5.81 -8.20
C MET A 37 11.98 -6.41 -6.85
N ALA A 38 10.78 -6.10 -6.36
CA ALA A 38 10.22 -6.77 -5.19
C ALA A 38 8.76 -7.09 -5.46
N SER A 39 8.23 -8.09 -4.80
CA SER A 39 6.85 -8.52 -4.98
C SER A 39 6.25 -8.96 -3.67
N PHE A 40 4.97 -8.64 -3.49
CA PHE A 40 4.21 -8.96 -2.28
C PHE A 40 2.86 -9.56 -2.64
N LEU A 41 2.37 -10.39 -1.73
CA LEU A 41 1.03 -10.95 -1.79
C LEU A 41 0.21 -10.29 -0.68
N ILE A 42 -0.85 -9.60 -1.06
CA ILE A 42 -1.65 -8.82 -0.11
C ILE A 42 -3.01 -9.48 0.07
N GLY A 43 -3.41 -9.66 1.34
CA GLY A 43 -4.72 -10.17 1.69
C GLY A 43 -4.88 -11.66 1.46
N GLU A 44 -6.06 -12.16 1.77
CA GLU A 44 -6.38 -13.60 1.67
C GLU A 44 -6.39 -14.12 0.23
N ASN A 45 -6.69 -13.25 -0.74
CA ASN A 45 -6.76 -13.62 -2.14
C ASN A 45 -5.46 -13.42 -2.89
N ASP A 46 -4.36 -13.14 -2.19
CA ASP A 46 -3.02 -13.00 -2.77
C ASP A 46 -2.96 -11.98 -3.91
N PHE A 47 -3.51 -10.79 -3.66
CA PHE A 47 -3.37 -9.70 -4.62
C PHE A 47 -1.89 -9.35 -4.76
N VAL A 48 -1.38 -9.32 -5.99
CA VAL A 48 0.04 -9.13 -6.25
C VAL A 48 0.38 -7.66 -6.37
N LEU A 49 1.34 -7.22 -5.56
CA LEU A 49 1.99 -5.92 -5.67
C LEU A 49 3.40 -6.14 -6.18
N MET A 50 3.76 -5.46 -7.26
CA MET A 50 5.12 -5.48 -7.82
C MET A 50 5.75 -4.11 -7.66
N LEU A 51 6.99 -4.06 -7.20
CA LEU A 51 7.77 -2.84 -7.09
C LEU A 51 8.90 -2.88 -8.10
N PHE A 52 9.03 -1.81 -8.88
CA PHE A 52 10.07 -1.70 -9.91
C PHE A 52 10.87 -0.42 -9.74
N PRO A 53 12.17 -0.42 -10.11
CA PRO A 53 12.92 0.82 -10.19
C PRO A 53 12.26 1.76 -11.20
N GLU A 54 12.44 3.06 -11.01
CA GLU A 54 11.80 4.06 -11.85
C GLU A 54 12.09 3.88 -13.35
N TYR A 55 13.32 3.52 -13.71
CA TYR A 55 13.68 3.33 -15.12
C TYR A 55 12.88 2.19 -15.76
N ALA A 56 12.66 1.10 -15.04
CA ALA A 56 11.90 -0.03 -15.52
C ALA A 56 10.41 0.33 -15.66
N PHE A 57 9.88 1.03 -14.66
CA PHE A 57 8.49 1.46 -14.68
C PHE A 57 8.21 2.41 -15.85
N GLN A 58 9.10 3.37 -16.09
CA GLN A 58 8.98 4.28 -17.24
C GLN A 58 8.98 3.52 -18.56
N HIS A 59 9.82 2.48 -18.65
CA HIS A 59 9.84 1.63 -19.84
C HIS A 59 8.49 0.93 -20.06
N PHE A 60 7.88 0.42 -18.99
CA PHE A 60 6.58 -0.27 -19.09
C PHE A 60 5.46 0.69 -19.48
N THR A 61 5.45 1.88 -18.92
CA THR A 61 4.35 2.85 -19.13
C THR A 61 4.54 3.73 -20.34
N GLN A 62 5.78 3.85 -20.84
CA GLN A 62 6.15 4.76 -21.95
C GLN A 62 5.84 6.22 -21.62
N THR A 63 5.97 6.59 -20.33
CA THR A 63 5.74 7.97 -19.87
C THR A 63 6.60 8.26 -18.63
N ALA A 64 6.68 9.51 -18.25
CA ALA A 64 7.46 9.94 -17.10
C ALA A 64 6.86 9.45 -15.79
N ILE A 65 7.70 9.33 -14.76
CA ILE A 65 7.26 9.02 -13.40
C ILE A 65 6.47 10.22 -12.86
N SER A 66 5.30 9.96 -12.29
CA SER A 66 4.50 11.01 -11.65
C SER A 66 5.20 11.52 -10.39
N ASP A 67 5.12 12.82 -10.15
CA ASP A 67 5.62 13.43 -8.93
C ASP A 67 4.53 13.31 -7.84
N THR A 68 4.71 12.36 -6.94
CA THR A 68 3.73 12.07 -5.87
C THR A 68 3.61 13.18 -4.85
N SER A 69 4.57 14.13 -4.81
CA SER A 69 4.45 15.30 -3.94
C SER A 69 3.44 16.31 -4.46
N LYS A 70 3.06 16.22 -5.72
CA LYS A 70 2.14 17.16 -6.37
C LYS A 70 0.72 16.63 -6.49
N GLY A 71 0.50 15.34 -6.29
CA GLY A 71 -0.84 14.78 -6.37
C GLY A 71 -0.84 13.26 -6.42
N SER A 72 -2.02 12.68 -6.34
CA SER A 72 -2.24 11.25 -6.45
C SER A 72 -3.30 10.96 -7.48
N GLU A 73 -3.03 10.01 -8.36
CA GLU A 73 -4.04 9.53 -9.30
C GLU A 73 -4.88 8.42 -8.68
N VAL A 74 -4.27 7.58 -7.86
CA VAL A 74 -4.95 6.42 -7.25
C VAL A 74 -4.78 6.40 -5.74
N LEU A 75 -5.74 5.81 -5.07
CA LEU A 75 -5.67 5.48 -3.65
C LEU A 75 -5.85 3.98 -3.54
N ILE A 76 -4.86 3.30 -2.97
CA ILE A 76 -4.89 1.85 -2.80
C ILE A 76 -5.50 1.58 -1.42
N ASN A 77 -6.67 0.96 -1.41
CA ASN A 77 -7.41 0.78 -0.17
C ASN A 77 -7.37 -0.66 0.31
N LEU A 78 -6.98 -0.85 1.56
CA LEU A 78 -6.94 -2.14 2.24
C LEU A 78 -8.16 -2.23 3.15
N ASP A 79 -8.76 -3.41 3.30
CA ASP A 79 -9.80 -3.58 4.29
C ASP A 79 -9.20 -4.04 5.62
N ALA A 80 -9.90 -3.73 6.70
CA ALA A 80 -9.56 -4.21 8.03
C ALA A 80 -10.75 -4.96 8.62
N GLN A 81 -10.45 -5.95 9.46
CA GLN A 81 -11.47 -6.73 10.14
C GLN A 81 -11.85 -6.13 11.49
N THR A 82 -11.02 -5.24 12.03
CA THR A 82 -11.24 -4.59 13.33
C THR A 82 -10.67 -3.17 13.31
N ARG A 83 -11.14 -2.34 14.25
CA ARG A 83 -10.57 -1.01 14.49
C ARG A 83 -9.12 -1.10 14.95
N MET A 84 -8.80 -2.10 15.76
CA MET A 84 -7.44 -2.33 16.24
C MET A 84 -6.46 -2.55 15.09
N GLU A 85 -6.87 -3.27 14.06
CA GLU A 85 -6.03 -3.50 12.87
C GLU A 85 -5.67 -2.18 12.17
N VAL A 86 -6.61 -1.24 12.11
CA VAL A 86 -6.36 0.10 11.57
C VAL A 86 -5.32 0.85 12.42
N ASP A 87 -5.51 0.84 13.75
CA ASP A 87 -4.57 1.50 14.67
C ASP A 87 -3.17 0.89 14.57
N GLU A 88 -3.09 -0.44 14.52
CA GLU A 88 -1.82 -1.16 14.44
C GLU A 88 -1.08 -0.84 13.14
N LEU A 89 -1.79 -0.74 12.02
CA LEU A 89 -1.16 -0.39 10.75
C LEU A 89 -0.56 1.02 10.81
N ALA A 90 -1.30 1.97 11.40
CA ALA A 90 -0.79 3.33 11.55
C ALA A 90 0.53 3.36 12.34
N ASP A 91 0.61 2.59 13.43
CA ASP A 91 1.83 2.48 14.24
C ASP A 91 2.97 1.84 13.45
N LYS A 92 2.70 0.78 12.72
CA LYS A 92 3.70 0.09 11.90
C LYS A 92 4.27 0.99 10.81
N VAL A 93 3.40 1.75 10.15
CA VAL A 93 3.80 2.71 9.10
C VAL A 93 4.76 3.75 9.68
N LYS A 94 4.42 4.33 10.82
CA LYS A 94 5.28 5.33 11.48
C LYS A 94 6.66 4.75 11.82
N LYS A 95 6.69 3.54 12.38
CA LYS A 95 7.93 2.86 12.75
C LYS A 95 8.77 2.47 11.54
N ALA A 96 8.11 2.20 10.41
CA ALA A 96 8.80 1.80 9.18
C ALA A 96 9.29 2.98 8.34
N GLY A 97 8.99 4.22 8.73
CA GLY A 97 9.44 5.43 8.04
C GLY A 97 8.46 5.98 7.01
N GLY A 98 7.25 5.45 6.95
CA GLY A 98 6.19 6.02 6.14
C GLY A 98 5.52 7.21 6.82
N LYS A 99 4.62 7.85 6.11
CA LYS A 99 3.91 9.02 6.63
C LYS A 99 2.43 8.73 6.79
N VAL A 100 1.91 8.82 8.01
CA VAL A 100 0.47 8.76 8.25
C VAL A 100 -0.09 10.16 7.99
N PHE A 101 -0.75 10.36 6.85
CA PHE A 101 -1.32 11.67 6.51
C PHE A 101 -2.74 11.84 7.05
N ALA A 102 -3.39 10.75 7.44
CA ALA A 102 -4.70 10.76 8.08
C ALA A 102 -4.69 9.75 9.22
N GLU A 103 -4.67 10.24 10.46
CA GLU A 103 -4.69 9.40 11.65
C GLU A 103 -5.98 8.57 11.72
N PRO A 104 -5.95 7.36 12.33
CA PRO A 104 -7.16 6.57 12.50
C PRO A 104 -8.30 7.38 13.11
N SER A 105 -9.45 7.37 12.46
CA SER A 105 -10.62 8.12 12.94
C SER A 105 -11.93 7.56 12.38
N GLU A 106 -13.01 7.89 13.06
CA GLU A 106 -14.37 7.56 12.62
C GLU A 106 -14.70 8.28 11.32
N VAL A 107 -15.43 7.59 10.44
CA VAL A 107 -15.94 8.15 9.19
C VAL A 107 -17.43 7.81 9.10
N ASP A 108 -18.28 8.83 8.99
CA ASP A 108 -19.73 8.70 8.78
C ASP A 108 -20.46 7.82 9.81
N GLY A 109 -19.87 7.59 10.98
CA GLY A 109 -20.49 6.85 12.08
C GLY A 109 -20.46 5.33 11.95
N TRP A 110 -20.00 4.78 10.83
CA TRP A 110 -19.97 3.33 10.63
C TRP A 110 -18.64 2.79 10.08
N MET A 111 -17.72 3.68 9.79
CA MET A 111 -16.39 3.31 9.31
C MET A 111 -15.30 3.84 10.21
N TYR A 112 -14.14 3.20 10.16
CA TYR A 112 -12.94 3.63 10.87
C TYR A 112 -11.76 3.48 9.92
N ALA A 113 -11.05 4.55 9.67
CA ALA A 113 -10.07 4.58 8.59
C ALA A 113 -8.81 5.35 8.95
N MET A 114 -7.74 5.05 8.25
CA MET A 114 -6.50 5.79 8.28
C MET A 114 -5.94 5.89 6.87
N GLY A 115 -5.01 6.81 6.65
CA GLY A 115 -4.31 6.94 5.38
C GLY A 115 -2.82 7.15 5.57
N PHE A 116 -2.03 6.58 4.67
CA PHE A 116 -0.58 6.75 4.73
C PHE A 116 0.03 6.87 3.34
N ALA A 117 1.21 7.46 3.31
CA ALA A 117 2.07 7.46 2.13
C ALA A 117 3.25 6.53 2.39
N ASP A 118 3.60 5.72 1.40
CA ASP A 118 4.79 4.90 1.48
C ASP A 118 6.05 5.74 1.24
N LEU A 119 7.22 5.10 1.15
CA LEU A 119 8.50 5.82 1.05
C LEU A 119 8.61 6.67 -0.22
N ASP A 120 7.84 6.32 -1.26
CA ASP A 120 7.84 7.03 -2.54
C ASP A 120 6.62 7.95 -2.69
N GLY A 121 5.81 8.08 -1.65
CA GLY A 121 4.64 8.96 -1.65
C GLY A 121 3.39 8.39 -2.29
N HIS A 122 3.38 7.11 -2.63
CA HIS A 122 2.15 6.46 -3.08
C HIS A 122 1.16 6.41 -1.93
N ARG A 123 -0.11 6.68 -2.23
CA ARG A 123 -1.16 6.82 -1.21
C ARG A 123 -1.93 5.53 -0.99
N TRP A 124 -2.05 5.18 0.28
CA TRP A 124 -2.74 3.99 0.77
C TRP A 124 -3.74 4.38 1.84
N ALA A 125 -4.79 3.59 1.98
CA ALA A 125 -5.72 3.72 3.08
C ALA A 125 -6.06 2.33 3.62
N MET A 126 -6.48 2.27 4.89
CA MET A 126 -7.07 1.07 5.46
C MET A 126 -8.42 1.46 6.05
N LEU A 127 -9.43 0.65 5.77
CA LEU A 127 -10.81 0.94 6.11
C LEU A 127 -11.45 -0.27 6.80
N TYR A 128 -11.93 -0.05 8.02
CA TYR A 128 -12.83 -0.98 8.70
C TYR A 128 -14.26 -0.48 8.53
N MET A 129 -15.15 -1.36 8.10
CA MET A 129 -16.55 -1.06 7.89
C MET A 129 -17.43 -1.86 8.84
N GLU A 130 -18.22 -1.17 9.64
CA GLU A 130 -19.20 -1.78 10.51
C GLU A 130 -20.53 -1.88 9.74
N MET A 131 -20.65 -2.96 8.98
CA MET A 131 -21.71 -3.13 7.98
C MET A 131 -23.13 -3.03 8.57
N ASP A 132 -23.31 -3.42 9.82
CA ASP A 132 -24.61 -3.34 10.51
C ASP A 132 -25.11 -1.90 10.68
N LYS A 133 -24.18 -0.94 10.67
CA LYS A 133 -24.46 0.47 10.83
C LYS A 133 -24.46 1.24 9.52
N MET A 134 -24.22 0.56 8.41
CA MET A 134 -24.21 1.21 7.10
C MET A 134 -25.61 1.77 6.77
N PRO A 135 -25.70 3.06 6.38
CA PRO A 135 -27.00 3.65 5.97
C PRO A 135 -27.59 2.90 4.78
N LYS A 136 -28.91 2.70 4.81
CA LYS A 136 -29.63 2.02 3.73
C LYS A 136 -30.36 3.01 2.83
#